data_69940e43ad78264fe54c15ae00a4503c
#
_entry.id   69940e43ad78264fe54c15ae00a4503c
#
_cell.length_a   1.000
_cell.length_b   1.000
_cell.length_c   1.000
_cell.angle_alpha   90.00
_cell.angle_beta   90.00
_cell.angle_gamma   90.00
#
_symmetry.space_group_name_H-M   'P 1'
#
loop_
_entity.id
_entity.type
_entity.pdbx_description
1 polymer ?
#
loop_
_entity_poly.entity_id
_entity_poly.type
_entity_poly.pdbx_seq_one_letter_code
_entity_poly.pdbx_strand_id
1 'polypeptide(L)'
;MTTSEQNIQLTQTGPGTPMGAVFRRYWLPALLTRELAEPDCPPVRVKLLGERLIAFRDTAGRIGLIDEFCAHRGVSLWFGRNEEGGIRCPYHGWKYDHTGQCMEVPSEPEESGYCRKIKLTSYPCVERGGVIWAYLGTPELQPSAPDYQWCAVPDSHCYVSKRVQECNYLQAMEGGLDSIHSTFLHRYSVGEDPLLKIGRAHV
;
A
#
# COMPACT_ATOMS: atom_id res chain seq x y z
N MET A 1 3.31 -10.73 -31.10
CA MET A 1 2.98 -9.44 -30.47
C MET A 1 1.60 -9.56 -29.84
N THR A 2 1.41 -9.05 -28.64
CA THR A 2 0.10 -8.99 -27.99
C THR A 2 -0.81 -8.00 -28.70
N THR A 3 -2.11 -8.31 -28.81
CA THR A 3 -3.10 -7.37 -29.30
C THR A 3 -3.34 -6.26 -28.25
N SER A 4 -3.94 -5.14 -28.67
CA SER A 4 -4.30 -4.06 -27.74
C SER A 4 -5.21 -4.55 -26.60
N GLU A 5 -6.17 -5.42 -26.91
CA GLU A 5 -7.08 -6.02 -25.93
C GLU A 5 -6.35 -6.91 -24.93
N GLN A 6 -5.47 -7.79 -25.40
CA GLN A 6 -4.62 -8.62 -24.54
C GLN A 6 -3.72 -7.77 -23.65
N ASN A 7 -3.18 -6.66 -24.17
CA ASN A 7 -2.37 -5.75 -23.40
C ASN A 7 -3.18 -5.09 -22.26
N ILE A 8 -4.40 -4.64 -22.54
CA ILE A 8 -5.31 -4.09 -21.53
C ILE A 8 -5.60 -5.13 -20.44
N GLN A 9 -5.95 -6.37 -20.84
CA GLN A 9 -6.22 -7.45 -19.89
C GLN A 9 -5.04 -7.75 -18.96
N LEU A 10 -3.82 -7.70 -19.48
CA LEU A 10 -2.61 -8.00 -18.72
C LEU A 10 -2.13 -6.84 -17.84
N THR A 11 -2.35 -5.60 -18.24
CA THR A 11 -1.70 -4.45 -17.59
C THR A 11 -2.59 -3.70 -16.62
N GLN A 12 -3.92 -3.78 -16.77
CA GLN A 12 -4.82 -3.07 -15.87
C GLN A 12 -5.06 -3.87 -14.59
N THR A 13 -4.85 -3.22 -13.44
CA THR A 13 -4.93 -3.81 -12.10
C THR A 13 -6.00 -3.19 -11.20
N GLY A 14 -6.81 -2.29 -11.75
CA GLY A 14 -7.88 -1.61 -11.00
C GLY A 14 -9.03 -2.56 -10.59
N PRO A 15 -9.99 -2.05 -9.81
CA PRO A 15 -11.19 -2.80 -9.47
C PRO A 15 -11.93 -3.29 -10.73
N GLY A 16 -12.40 -4.55 -10.70
CA GLY A 16 -13.15 -5.16 -11.80
C GLY A 16 -12.29 -5.64 -12.98
N THR A 17 -10.98 -5.46 -12.96
CA THR A 17 -10.08 -6.00 -14.00
C THR A 17 -9.60 -7.41 -13.66
N PRO A 18 -9.29 -8.26 -14.67
CA PRO A 18 -8.80 -9.62 -14.43
C PRO A 18 -7.55 -9.67 -13.55
N MET A 19 -6.53 -8.87 -13.88
CA MET A 19 -5.30 -8.83 -13.09
C MET A 19 -5.49 -8.15 -11.73
N GLY A 20 -6.39 -7.18 -11.63
CA GLY A 20 -6.80 -6.62 -10.34
C GLY A 20 -7.38 -7.68 -9.41
N ALA A 21 -8.22 -8.59 -9.94
CA ALA A 21 -8.76 -9.72 -9.17
C ALA A 21 -7.67 -10.70 -8.72
N VAL A 22 -6.66 -10.94 -9.55
CA VAL A 22 -5.50 -11.79 -9.20
C VAL A 22 -4.69 -11.17 -8.08
N PHE A 23 -4.28 -9.90 -8.22
CA PHE A 23 -3.45 -9.22 -7.22
C PHE A 23 -4.14 -9.09 -5.86
N ARG A 24 -5.46 -8.93 -5.84
CA ARG A 24 -6.25 -8.91 -4.59
C ARG A 24 -6.28 -10.23 -3.81
N ARG A 25 -5.71 -11.30 -4.35
CA ARG A 25 -5.54 -12.59 -3.67
C ARG A 25 -4.28 -12.65 -2.79
N TYR A 26 -3.45 -11.62 -2.83
CA TYR A 26 -2.16 -11.58 -2.16
C TYR A 26 -2.02 -10.34 -1.28
N TRP A 27 -1.17 -10.43 -0.27
CA TRP A 27 -0.68 -9.28 0.46
C TRP A 27 0.24 -8.45 -0.43
N LEU A 28 0.01 -7.16 -0.48
CA LEU A 28 0.79 -6.21 -1.29
C LEU A 28 1.62 -5.31 -0.39
N PRO A 29 2.89 -5.04 -0.72
CA PRO A 29 3.66 -4.03 -0.03
C PRO A 29 3.06 -2.65 -0.30
N ALA A 30 2.59 -1.98 0.76
CA ALA A 30 1.94 -0.68 0.66
C ALA A 30 2.91 0.46 0.99
N LEU A 31 3.62 0.34 2.11
CA LEU A 31 4.49 1.36 2.67
C LEU A 31 5.71 0.72 3.32
N LEU A 32 6.75 1.52 3.54
CA LEU A 32 7.78 1.17 4.52
C LEU A 32 7.30 1.57 5.92
N THR A 33 7.60 0.75 6.93
CA THR A 33 7.29 1.04 8.33
C THR A 33 7.70 2.46 8.75
N ARG A 34 8.87 2.90 8.31
CA ARG A 34 9.39 4.23 8.64
C ARG A 34 8.60 5.41 8.04
N GLU A 35 7.68 5.17 7.12
CA GLU A 35 6.80 6.21 6.58
C GLU A 35 5.65 6.53 7.54
N LEU A 36 5.39 5.63 8.51
CA LEU A 36 4.46 5.81 9.63
C LEU A 36 5.17 5.43 10.93
N ALA A 37 6.28 6.14 11.23
CA ALA A 37 7.25 5.73 12.26
C ALA A 37 6.66 5.72 13.68
N GLU A 38 5.74 6.62 13.99
CA GLU A 38 5.21 6.82 15.34
C GLU A 38 3.71 7.09 15.33
N PRO A 39 3.02 6.84 16.46
CA PRO A 39 1.61 7.19 16.60
C PRO A 39 1.36 8.67 16.27
N ASP A 40 0.19 8.93 15.69
CA ASP A 40 -0.29 10.28 15.33
C ASP A 40 0.61 11.05 14.35
N CYS A 41 1.57 10.37 13.70
CA CYS A 41 2.36 10.97 12.62
C CYS A 41 1.44 11.37 11.44
N PRO A 42 1.92 12.28 10.56
CA PRO A 42 1.15 12.70 9.39
C PRO A 42 0.73 11.51 8.51
N PRO A 43 -0.50 11.54 7.96
CA PRO A 43 -0.98 10.48 7.08
C PRO A 43 -0.24 10.46 5.75
N VAL A 44 -0.12 9.28 5.14
CA VAL A 44 0.56 9.07 3.87
C VAL A 44 -0.44 8.61 2.81
N ARG A 45 -0.38 9.20 1.61
CA ARG A 45 -1.15 8.72 0.46
C ARG A 45 -0.58 7.43 -0.07
N VAL A 46 -1.48 6.49 -0.36
CA VAL A 46 -1.14 5.21 -0.95
C VAL A 46 -2.02 4.98 -2.17
N LYS A 47 -1.42 4.58 -3.29
CA LYS A 47 -2.16 4.16 -4.48
C LYS A 47 -1.86 2.69 -4.74
N LEU A 48 -2.86 1.83 -4.54
CA LEU A 48 -2.75 0.39 -4.77
C LEU A 48 -3.88 -0.08 -5.67
N LEU A 49 -3.55 -0.86 -6.70
CA LEU A 49 -4.50 -1.46 -7.63
C LEU A 49 -5.58 -0.48 -8.12
N GLY A 50 -5.16 0.75 -8.44
CA GLY A 50 -6.05 1.79 -8.93
C GLY A 50 -6.84 2.55 -7.85
N GLU A 51 -6.81 2.13 -6.61
CA GLU A 51 -7.49 2.79 -5.49
C GLU A 51 -6.61 3.86 -4.83
N ARG A 52 -7.25 4.95 -4.43
CA ARG A 52 -6.62 6.05 -3.71
C ARG A 52 -6.94 5.91 -2.23
N LEU A 53 -5.92 5.67 -1.43
CA LEU A 53 -6.04 5.34 -0.02
C LEU A 53 -5.20 6.31 0.83
N ILE A 54 -5.55 6.38 2.11
CA ILE A 54 -4.76 7.04 3.15
C ILE A 54 -4.33 5.99 4.16
N ALA A 55 -3.04 5.98 4.44
CA ALA A 55 -2.46 5.22 5.53
C ALA A 55 -2.11 6.15 6.68
N PHE A 56 -2.38 5.71 7.91
CA PHE A 56 -2.03 6.42 9.14
C PHE A 56 -1.76 5.43 10.28
N ARG A 57 -1.00 5.86 11.27
CA ARG A 57 -0.81 5.11 12.52
C ARG A 57 -1.54 5.86 13.62
N ASP A 58 -2.59 5.27 14.16
CA ASP A 58 -3.39 5.92 15.18
C ASP A 58 -2.65 6.07 16.52
N THR A 59 -3.26 6.77 17.48
CA THR A 59 -2.71 7.01 18.82
C THR A 59 -2.34 5.72 19.57
N ALA A 60 -3.02 4.59 19.28
CA ALA A 60 -2.73 3.28 19.85
C ALA A 60 -1.67 2.49 19.07
N GLY A 61 -1.08 3.07 18.02
CA GLY A 61 -0.08 2.42 17.18
C GLY A 61 -0.65 1.50 16.10
N ARG A 62 -1.97 1.43 15.90
CA ARG A 62 -2.61 0.59 14.90
C ARG A 62 -2.54 1.26 13.53
N ILE A 63 -2.32 0.45 12.50
CA ILE A 63 -2.28 0.94 11.11
C ILE A 63 -3.71 0.97 10.56
N GLY A 64 -4.13 2.14 10.10
CA GLY A 64 -5.31 2.31 9.27
C GLY A 64 -4.92 2.48 7.80
N LEU A 65 -5.59 1.77 6.91
CA LEU A 65 -5.53 1.97 5.46
C LEU A 65 -6.96 2.08 4.96
N ILE A 66 -7.40 3.30 4.68
CA ILE A 66 -8.79 3.61 4.37
C ILE A 66 -8.89 4.44 3.08
N ASP A 67 -10.11 4.56 2.54
CA ASP A 67 -10.38 5.45 1.41
C ASP A 67 -9.85 6.87 1.68
N GLU A 68 -9.21 7.48 0.68
CA GLU A 68 -8.63 8.82 0.80
C GLU A 68 -9.69 9.89 1.08
N PHE A 69 -10.92 9.70 0.62
CA PHE A 69 -11.92 10.76 0.58
C PHE A 69 -12.96 10.64 1.68
N CYS A 70 -13.13 11.72 2.44
CA CYS A 70 -14.16 11.83 3.46
C CYS A 70 -15.55 11.60 2.86
N ALA A 71 -16.36 10.72 3.48
CA ALA A 71 -17.71 10.36 3.03
C ALA A 71 -18.69 11.55 2.98
N HIS A 72 -18.38 12.65 3.69
CA HIS A 72 -19.26 13.83 3.72
C HIS A 72 -19.24 14.60 2.41
N ARG A 73 -18.07 15.13 2.03
CA ARG A 73 -17.91 16.02 0.86
C ARG A 73 -16.64 15.75 0.05
N GLY A 74 -16.09 14.54 0.14
CA GLY A 74 -14.98 14.13 -0.70
C GLY A 74 -13.66 14.87 -0.49
N VAL A 75 -13.47 15.52 0.66
CA VAL A 75 -12.17 16.14 0.98
C VAL A 75 -11.16 15.05 1.29
N SER A 76 -9.96 15.18 0.73
CA SER A 76 -8.87 14.24 1.00
C SER A 76 -8.45 14.28 2.47
N LEU A 77 -8.50 13.13 3.12
CA LEU A 77 -8.06 12.95 4.51
C LEU A 77 -6.55 13.07 4.67
N TRP A 78 -5.81 13.18 3.58
CA TRP A 78 -4.38 13.53 3.65
C TRP A 78 -4.13 14.89 4.29
N PHE A 79 -5.07 15.82 4.16
CA PHE A 79 -5.03 17.11 4.84
C PHE A 79 -5.57 17.04 6.28
N GLY A 80 -5.98 15.85 6.71
CA GLY A 80 -6.58 15.60 8.01
C GLY A 80 -5.58 15.62 9.15
N ARG A 81 -6.11 15.65 10.39
CA ARG A 81 -5.31 15.48 11.60
C ARG A 81 -5.46 14.06 12.10
N ASN A 82 -4.33 13.39 12.26
CA ASN A 82 -4.25 12.09 12.91
C ASN A 82 -4.16 12.33 14.40
N GLU A 83 -5.23 12.07 15.13
CA GLU A 83 -5.37 12.43 16.55
C GLU A 83 -6.45 11.58 17.25
N GLU A 84 -6.28 11.32 18.54
CA GLU A 84 -7.31 10.69 19.39
C GLU A 84 -7.90 9.40 18.78
N GLY A 85 -7.02 8.53 18.30
CA GLY A 85 -7.39 7.21 17.78
C GLY A 85 -7.92 7.16 16.36
N GLY A 86 -7.79 8.25 15.57
CA GLY A 86 -8.27 8.27 14.20
C GLY A 86 -7.85 9.47 13.38
N ILE A 87 -8.28 9.50 12.12
CA ILE A 87 -8.03 10.61 11.20
C ILE A 87 -9.23 11.54 11.11
N ARG A 88 -9.04 12.81 11.43
CA ARG A 88 -10.08 13.86 11.41
C ARG A 88 -10.03 14.67 10.15
N CYS A 89 -11.14 14.71 9.43
CA CYS A 89 -11.30 15.54 8.23
C CYS A 89 -11.19 17.05 8.60
N PRO A 90 -10.37 17.83 7.88
CA PRO A 90 -10.15 19.24 8.21
C PRO A 90 -11.35 20.13 7.87
N TYR A 91 -12.29 19.63 7.08
CA TYR A 91 -13.39 20.46 6.59
C TYR A 91 -14.55 20.58 7.60
N HIS A 92 -15.09 19.44 8.07
CA HIS A 92 -16.22 19.47 9.02
C HIS A 92 -16.00 18.57 10.25
N GLY A 93 -14.75 18.13 10.49
CA GLY A 93 -14.39 17.40 11.70
C GLY A 93 -14.83 15.95 11.79
N TRP A 94 -15.37 15.36 10.70
CA TRP A 94 -15.70 13.93 10.70
C TRP A 94 -14.43 13.11 10.95
N LYS A 95 -14.48 12.20 11.92
CA LYS A 95 -13.32 11.40 12.32
C LYS A 95 -13.56 9.92 12.05
N TYR A 96 -12.54 9.25 11.54
CA TYR A 96 -12.58 7.84 11.18
C TYR A 96 -11.47 7.07 11.89
N ASP A 97 -11.79 5.89 12.41
CA ASP A 97 -10.81 4.99 13.01
C ASP A 97 -10.02 4.19 11.94
N HIS A 98 -9.07 3.37 12.41
CA HIS A 98 -8.24 2.52 11.56
C HIS A 98 -9.03 1.47 10.75
N THR A 99 -10.28 1.20 11.09
CA THR A 99 -11.18 0.30 10.33
C THR A 99 -12.08 1.05 9.35
N GLY A 100 -11.92 2.38 9.23
CA GLY A 100 -12.77 3.23 8.40
C GLY A 100 -14.11 3.58 9.03
N GLN A 101 -14.42 3.10 10.25
CA GLN A 101 -15.65 3.43 10.94
C GLN A 101 -15.64 4.90 11.35
N CYS A 102 -16.70 5.63 11.02
CA CYS A 102 -16.85 7.00 11.51
C CYS A 102 -17.09 6.98 13.02
N MET A 103 -16.26 7.73 13.76
CA MET A 103 -16.30 7.85 15.21
C MET A 103 -17.08 9.08 15.66
N GLU A 104 -16.92 10.18 14.93
CA GLU A 104 -17.48 11.47 15.29
C GLU A 104 -18.02 12.20 14.06
N VAL A 105 -19.18 12.84 14.27
CA VAL A 105 -19.81 13.79 13.34
C VAL A 105 -20.21 15.01 14.17
N PRO A 106 -19.38 16.07 14.27
CA PRO A 106 -19.58 17.17 15.21
C PRO A 106 -20.89 17.94 15.04
N SER A 107 -21.51 17.88 13.86
CA SER A 107 -22.80 18.53 13.56
C SER A 107 -24.01 17.71 14.03
N GLU A 108 -23.81 16.47 14.49
CA GLU A 108 -24.89 15.54 14.86
C GLU A 108 -24.80 15.19 16.34
N PRO A 109 -25.93 15.11 17.07
CA PRO A 109 -25.93 14.63 18.44
C PRO A 109 -25.48 13.15 18.50
N GLU A 110 -24.73 12.78 19.53
CA GLU A 110 -24.25 11.40 19.71
C GLU A 110 -25.40 10.38 19.72
N GLU A 111 -26.54 10.76 20.35
CA GLU A 111 -27.73 9.94 20.49
C GLU A 111 -28.35 9.57 19.15
N SER A 112 -28.12 10.35 18.08
CA SER A 112 -28.62 10.05 16.73
C SER A 112 -28.04 8.77 16.17
N GLY A 113 -26.87 8.35 16.65
CA GLY A 113 -26.14 7.21 16.15
C GLY A 113 -25.75 7.33 14.68
N TYR A 114 -25.79 8.54 14.13
CA TYR A 114 -25.54 8.78 12.70
C TYR A 114 -24.16 8.34 12.27
N CYS A 115 -23.11 8.62 13.06
CA CYS A 115 -21.73 8.22 12.78
C CYS A 115 -21.58 6.69 12.60
N ARG A 116 -22.35 5.89 13.32
CA ARG A 116 -22.33 4.42 13.24
C ARG A 116 -22.75 3.86 11.88
N LYS A 117 -23.51 4.65 11.10
CA LYS A 117 -23.99 4.26 9.77
C LYS A 117 -22.96 4.58 8.66
N ILE A 118 -21.90 5.29 8.99
CA ILE A 118 -20.91 5.79 8.03
C ILE A 118 -19.62 5.01 8.20
N LYS A 119 -19.19 4.37 7.12
CA LYS A 119 -17.93 3.64 7.09
C LYS A 119 -17.25 3.85 5.75
N LEU A 120 -15.97 4.20 5.77
CA LEU A 120 -15.10 4.22 4.60
C LEU A 120 -14.60 2.81 4.30
N THR A 121 -14.32 2.53 3.04
CA THR A 121 -13.61 1.31 2.68
C THR A 121 -12.29 1.28 3.43
N SER A 122 -11.95 0.13 4.00
CA SER A 122 -10.71 -0.09 4.73
C SER A 122 -10.13 -1.46 4.40
N TYR A 123 -8.83 -1.58 4.52
CA TYR A 123 -8.10 -2.80 4.22
C TYR A 123 -7.21 -3.22 5.39
N PRO A 124 -7.18 -4.53 5.73
CA PRO A 124 -6.31 -5.03 6.78
C PRO A 124 -4.85 -4.82 6.40
N CYS A 125 -4.07 -4.42 7.41
CA CYS A 125 -2.64 -4.22 7.30
C CYS A 125 -1.90 -5.07 8.32
N VAL A 126 -0.71 -5.52 7.95
CA VAL A 126 0.26 -6.15 8.87
C VAL A 126 1.64 -5.54 8.64
N GLU A 127 2.40 -5.42 9.72
CA GLU A 127 3.75 -4.87 9.70
C GLU A 127 4.76 -6.00 9.89
N ARG A 128 5.60 -6.23 8.87
CA ARG A 128 6.62 -7.29 8.89
C ARG A 128 7.83 -6.91 8.04
N GLY A 129 9.03 -7.12 8.58
CA GLY A 129 10.30 -6.91 7.88
C GLY A 129 10.49 -5.47 7.40
N GLY A 130 10.05 -4.47 8.17
CA GLY A 130 10.16 -3.06 7.79
C GLY A 130 9.17 -2.61 6.70
N VAL A 131 8.17 -3.46 6.37
CA VAL A 131 7.13 -3.18 5.38
C VAL A 131 5.75 -3.28 6.03
N ILE A 132 4.88 -2.35 5.69
CA ILE A 132 3.44 -2.43 5.93
C ILE A 132 2.80 -3.07 4.70
N TRP A 133 2.24 -4.25 4.91
CA TRP A 133 1.56 -5.04 3.89
C TRP A 133 0.06 -4.80 4.00
N ALA A 134 -0.62 -4.68 2.88
CA ALA A 134 -2.07 -4.51 2.79
C ALA A 134 -2.70 -5.66 2.01
N TYR A 135 -3.88 -6.11 2.45
CA TYR A 135 -4.67 -7.08 1.73
C TYR A 135 -5.97 -6.43 1.22
N LEU A 136 -6.11 -6.36 -0.11
CA LEU A 136 -7.23 -5.67 -0.76
C LEU A 136 -8.34 -6.63 -1.25
N GLY A 137 -8.23 -7.91 -0.92
CA GLY A 137 -9.23 -8.92 -1.29
C GLY A 137 -10.38 -9.05 -0.31
N THR A 138 -11.22 -10.05 -0.55
CA THR A 138 -12.33 -10.38 0.36
C THR A 138 -11.80 -11.11 1.60
N PRO A 139 -12.37 -10.85 2.79
CA PRO A 139 -11.87 -11.45 4.04
C PRO A 139 -11.78 -12.98 4.00
N GLU A 140 -12.72 -13.64 3.32
CA GLU A 140 -12.81 -15.10 3.23
C GLU A 140 -11.65 -15.74 2.46
N LEU A 141 -10.98 -14.94 1.62
CA LEU A 141 -9.85 -15.39 0.79
C LEU A 141 -8.51 -14.86 1.29
N GLN A 142 -8.48 -14.22 2.46
CA GLN A 142 -7.27 -13.64 3.01
C GLN A 142 -6.26 -14.75 3.36
N PRO A 143 -5.08 -14.76 2.73
CA PRO A 143 -4.03 -15.72 3.07
C PRO A 143 -3.37 -15.34 4.39
N SER A 144 -2.56 -16.24 4.94
CA SER A 144 -1.69 -15.92 6.07
C SER A 144 -0.79 -14.73 5.75
N ALA A 145 -0.44 -13.96 6.78
CA ALA A 145 0.45 -12.81 6.62
C ALA A 145 1.80 -13.25 6.01
N PRO A 146 2.47 -12.37 5.26
CA PRO A 146 3.77 -12.68 4.67
C PRO A 146 4.78 -13.17 5.72
N ASP A 147 5.40 -14.30 5.44
CA ASP A 147 6.38 -14.93 6.34
C ASP A 147 7.66 -15.28 5.54
N TYR A 148 8.28 -14.25 4.98
CA TYR A 148 9.54 -14.40 4.27
C TYR A 148 10.71 -14.50 5.25
N GLN A 149 11.73 -15.28 4.93
CA GLN A 149 12.90 -15.45 5.78
C GLN A 149 13.54 -14.12 6.21
N TRP A 150 13.60 -13.16 5.32
CA TRP A 150 14.15 -11.82 5.62
C TRP A 150 13.29 -11.01 6.60
N CYS A 151 12.02 -11.37 6.80
CA CYS A 151 11.17 -10.75 7.83
C CYS A 151 11.48 -11.26 9.25
N ALA A 152 12.23 -12.36 9.38
CA ALA A 152 12.56 -13.01 10.64
C ALA A 152 13.98 -12.69 11.14
N VAL A 153 14.75 -11.90 10.38
CA VAL A 153 16.12 -11.50 10.79
C VAL A 153 16.05 -10.28 11.72
N PRO A 154 17.06 -10.05 12.58
CA PRO A 154 17.15 -8.84 13.38
C PRO A 154 17.17 -7.58 12.51
N ASP A 155 16.62 -6.47 12.99
CA ASP A 155 16.54 -5.19 12.25
C ASP A 155 17.91 -4.72 11.77
N SER A 156 18.98 -4.99 12.54
CA SER A 156 20.37 -4.68 12.15
C SER A 156 20.87 -5.44 10.91
N HIS A 157 20.16 -6.48 10.49
CA HIS A 157 20.47 -7.31 9.31
C HIS A 157 19.43 -7.14 8.19
N CYS A 158 18.48 -6.23 8.37
CA CYS A 158 17.41 -5.98 7.41
C CYS A 158 17.51 -4.54 6.88
N TYR A 159 17.57 -4.40 5.57
CA TYR A 159 17.44 -3.10 4.91
C TYR A 159 16.38 -3.19 3.82
N VAL A 160 15.38 -2.32 3.90
CA VAL A 160 14.30 -2.25 2.92
C VAL A 160 14.25 -0.87 2.29
N SER A 161 14.21 -0.83 0.96
CA SER A 161 14.02 0.40 0.19
C SER A 161 12.81 0.29 -0.71
N LYS A 162 12.20 1.44 -1.03
CA LYS A 162 11.08 1.55 -1.96
C LYS A 162 11.49 2.42 -3.14
N ARG A 163 11.20 1.93 -4.35
CA ARG A 163 11.33 2.68 -5.60
C ARG A 163 9.99 2.73 -6.30
N VAL A 164 9.58 3.89 -6.75
CA VAL A 164 8.40 4.06 -7.59
C VAL A 164 8.87 4.08 -9.03
N GLN A 165 8.28 3.20 -9.85
CA GLN A 165 8.49 3.16 -11.29
C GLN A 165 7.21 3.64 -11.98
N GLU A 166 7.30 4.65 -12.83
CA GLU A 166 6.16 5.22 -13.55
C GLU A 166 5.81 4.40 -14.80
N CYS A 167 5.59 3.12 -14.61
CA CYS A 167 5.12 2.18 -15.62
C CYS A 167 4.14 1.19 -15.02
N ASN A 168 3.48 0.38 -15.87
CA ASN A 168 2.68 -0.73 -15.36
C ASN A 168 3.59 -1.86 -14.84
N TYR A 169 3.03 -2.72 -13.97
CA TYR A 169 3.79 -3.79 -13.31
C TYR A 169 4.44 -4.78 -14.29
N LEU A 170 3.80 -5.01 -15.46
CA LEU A 170 4.30 -5.96 -16.45
C LEU A 170 5.60 -5.46 -17.08
N GLN A 171 5.70 -4.17 -17.39
CA GLN A 171 6.94 -3.56 -17.89
C GLN A 171 8.07 -3.65 -16.86
N ALA A 172 7.75 -3.41 -15.59
CA ALA A 172 8.73 -3.56 -14.51
C ALA A 172 9.20 -5.02 -14.37
N MET A 173 8.27 -5.97 -14.48
CA MET A 173 8.55 -7.40 -14.41
C MET A 173 9.39 -7.89 -15.61
N GLU A 174 9.03 -7.46 -16.82
CA GLU A 174 9.79 -7.77 -18.04
C GLU A 174 11.23 -7.27 -17.93
N GLY A 175 11.42 -6.02 -17.49
CA GLY A 175 12.76 -5.47 -17.24
C GLY A 175 13.53 -6.23 -16.17
N GLY A 176 12.87 -6.72 -15.14
CA GLY A 176 13.50 -7.51 -14.07
C GLY A 176 13.88 -8.93 -14.48
N LEU A 177 13.16 -9.52 -15.46
CA LEU A 177 13.41 -10.86 -15.97
C LEU A 177 14.42 -10.88 -17.13
N ASP A 178 14.57 -9.76 -17.85
CA ASP A 178 15.48 -9.68 -18.98
C ASP A 178 16.94 -9.66 -18.50
N SER A 179 17.66 -10.75 -18.76
CA SER A 179 19.08 -10.86 -18.44
C SER A 179 20.00 -10.28 -19.53
N ILE A 180 19.49 -10.10 -20.75
CA ILE A 180 20.31 -9.68 -21.90
C ILE A 180 20.68 -8.20 -21.79
N HIS A 181 19.73 -7.33 -21.44
CA HIS A 181 20.01 -5.90 -21.30
C HIS A 181 21.10 -5.60 -20.26
N SER A 182 21.21 -6.42 -19.23
CA SER A 182 22.23 -6.25 -18.20
C SER A 182 23.65 -6.28 -18.75
N THR A 183 23.88 -7.08 -19.81
CA THR A 183 25.18 -7.19 -20.45
C THR A 183 25.55 -5.94 -21.27
N PHE A 184 24.57 -5.25 -21.82
CA PHE A 184 24.77 -4.08 -22.68
C PHE A 184 24.52 -2.78 -21.94
N LEU A 185 23.33 -2.61 -21.34
CA LEU A 185 22.91 -1.38 -20.71
C LEU A 185 23.67 -1.09 -19.41
N HIS A 186 23.89 -2.13 -18.58
CA HIS A 186 24.58 -2.01 -17.30
C HIS A 186 26.08 -2.33 -17.35
N ARG A 187 26.62 -2.51 -18.55
CA ARG A 187 28.02 -2.89 -18.77
C ARG A 187 29.04 -1.96 -18.05
N TYR A 188 28.72 -0.69 -17.99
CA TYR A 188 29.60 0.32 -17.38
C TYR A 188 29.23 0.70 -15.95
N SER A 189 28.04 0.29 -15.49
CA SER A 189 27.58 0.53 -14.13
C SER A 189 28.12 -0.48 -13.14
N VAL A 190 28.49 -1.67 -13.64
CA VAL A 190 29.13 -2.73 -12.88
C VAL A 190 30.63 -2.53 -13.07
N GLY A 191 31.25 -1.67 -12.30
CA GLY A 191 32.68 -1.51 -12.27
C GLY A 191 33.40 -2.85 -12.02
N GLU A 192 34.73 -2.85 -11.93
CA GLU A 192 35.52 -4.06 -11.66
C GLU A 192 35.29 -4.67 -10.25
N ASP A 193 34.32 -4.16 -9.48
CA ASP A 193 33.98 -4.66 -8.15
C ASP A 193 33.48 -6.10 -8.23
N PRO A 194 34.22 -7.07 -7.65
CA PRO A 194 33.85 -8.47 -7.67
C PRO A 194 32.47 -8.75 -7.01
N LEU A 195 32.04 -7.90 -6.06
CA LEU A 195 30.75 -8.02 -5.39
C LEU A 195 29.56 -7.72 -6.29
N LEU A 196 29.76 -6.94 -7.35
CA LEU A 196 28.75 -6.62 -8.34
C LEU A 196 28.70 -7.63 -9.50
N LYS A 197 29.62 -8.60 -9.53
CA LYS A 197 29.63 -9.70 -10.51
C LYS A 197 28.80 -10.92 -10.08
N ILE A 198 28.15 -10.85 -8.94
CA ILE A 198 27.28 -11.92 -8.41
C ILE A 198 25.97 -11.90 -9.19
N GLY A 199 25.68 -12.98 -9.93
CA GLY A 199 24.36 -13.21 -10.51
C GLY A 199 24.28 -13.38 -12.01
N ARG A 200 25.33 -13.80 -12.69
CA ARG A 200 25.14 -14.39 -14.01
C ARG A 200 24.60 -15.81 -13.81
N ALA A 201 23.28 -15.96 -13.80
CA ALA A 201 22.69 -17.26 -14.08
C ALA A 201 23.06 -17.61 -15.51
N HIS A 202 23.94 -18.56 -15.70
CA HIS A 202 24.10 -19.22 -16.98
C HIS A 202 22.89 -20.14 -17.15
N VAL A 203 22.03 -19.79 -18.09
CA VAL A 203 21.05 -20.72 -18.68
C VAL A 203 21.77 -21.44 -19.80
#